data_bbd3b9c0b00dce9fa5d096f6db901232
#
_entry.id   bbd3b9c0b00dce9fa5d096f6db901232
#
_cell.length_a   1.000
_cell.length_b   1.000
_cell.length_c   1.000
_cell.angle_alpha   90.00
_cell.angle_beta   90.00
_cell.angle_gamma   90.00
#
_symmetry.space_group_name_H-M   'P 1'
#
loop_
_entity.id
_entity.type
_entity.pdbx_description
1 polymer ?
#
loop_
_entity_poly.entity_id
_entity_poly.type
_entity_poly.pdbx_seq_one_letter_code
_entity_poly.pdbx_strand_id
1 'polypeptide(L)'
;MPTLRRIRPTDHAQVLALNQANVAALAPMDEARLLELDRIADRFDVIDVDGEFGGFVITFAPGSSYDSENYRWFAERHDRNFYYLDRIVLDSKHRRRGLGSFVYDELEHVARRYGRLALEVNLVPRNDISLAFHDRRGYVEVGRLGDEAHLVSLKEKKLS
;
A
#
# COMPACT_ATOMS: atom_id res chain seq x y z
N MET A 1 0.87 -21.04 -5.57
CA MET A 1 1.10 -20.29 -4.30
C MET A 1 1.64 -18.90 -4.59
N PRO A 2 1.00 -17.86 -4.11
CA PRO A 2 1.53 -16.51 -4.28
C PRO A 2 2.76 -16.29 -3.41
N THR A 3 3.68 -15.47 -3.91
CA THR A 3 4.84 -15.02 -3.15
C THR A 3 5.06 -13.52 -3.41
N LEU A 4 5.78 -12.86 -2.53
CA LEU A 4 6.25 -11.50 -2.75
C LEU A 4 7.73 -11.58 -3.10
N ARG A 5 8.11 -10.97 -4.20
CA ARG A 5 9.51 -10.87 -4.62
C ARG A 5 9.86 -9.45 -4.98
N ARG A 6 11.11 -9.07 -4.77
CA ARG A 6 11.56 -7.72 -5.09
C ARG A 6 11.34 -7.41 -6.58
N ILE A 7 10.95 -6.18 -6.87
CA ILE A 7 10.76 -5.67 -8.23
C ILE A 7 12.07 -5.79 -9.02
N ARG A 8 11.94 -6.12 -10.30
CA ARG A 8 13.06 -6.20 -11.26
C ARG A 8 12.82 -5.22 -12.40
N PRO A 9 13.86 -4.80 -13.12
CA PRO A 9 13.66 -3.92 -14.29
C PRO A 9 12.65 -4.44 -15.30
N THR A 10 12.57 -5.77 -15.48
CA THR A 10 11.61 -6.39 -16.40
C THR A 10 10.15 -6.26 -15.93
N ASP A 11 9.91 -5.89 -14.68
CA ASP A 11 8.56 -5.69 -14.14
C ASP A 11 8.05 -4.26 -14.35
N HIS A 12 8.92 -3.30 -14.62
CA HIS A 12 8.56 -1.88 -14.60
C HIS A 12 7.39 -1.56 -15.52
N ALA A 13 7.37 -2.09 -16.74
CA ALA A 13 6.29 -1.82 -17.69
C ALA A 13 4.93 -2.28 -17.16
N GLN A 14 4.86 -3.47 -16.58
CA GLN A 14 3.61 -4.00 -16.02
C GLN A 14 3.17 -3.23 -14.77
N VAL A 15 4.11 -2.86 -13.91
CA VAL A 15 3.81 -2.06 -12.71
C VAL A 15 3.25 -0.70 -13.10
N LEU A 16 3.90 -0.02 -14.05
CA LEU A 16 3.45 1.31 -14.50
C LEU A 16 2.08 1.23 -15.19
N ALA A 17 1.85 0.22 -16.01
CA ALA A 17 0.57 0.03 -16.68
C ALA A 17 -0.55 -0.22 -15.66
N LEU A 18 -0.31 -1.06 -14.67
CA LEU A 18 -1.30 -1.37 -13.64
C LEU A 18 -1.58 -0.15 -12.76
N ASN A 19 -0.56 0.62 -12.40
CA ASN A 19 -0.76 1.86 -11.64
C ASN A 19 -1.60 2.85 -12.43
N GLN A 20 -1.31 3.04 -13.72
CA GLN A 20 -2.06 3.95 -14.57
C GLN A 20 -3.53 3.52 -14.71
N ALA A 21 -3.80 2.23 -14.81
CA ALA A 21 -5.16 1.71 -14.87
C ALA A 21 -5.96 2.00 -13.58
N ASN A 22 -5.29 2.31 -12.48
CA ASN A 22 -5.90 2.59 -11.17
C ASN A 22 -5.66 4.02 -10.71
N VAL A 23 -5.26 4.92 -11.59
CA VAL A 23 -4.86 6.29 -11.23
C VAL A 23 -5.99 7.11 -10.61
N ALA A 24 -7.24 6.72 -10.79
CA ALA A 24 -8.37 7.38 -10.12
C ALA A 24 -8.30 7.23 -8.60
N ALA A 25 -7.66 6.16 -8.11
CA ALA A 25 -7.52 5.89 -6.68
C ALA A 25 -6.08 6.02 -6.18
N LEU A 26 -5.11 6.13 -7.09
CA LEU A 26 -3.69 6.16 -6.77
C LEU A 26 -3.02 7.40 -7.36
N ALA A 27 -1.93 7.82 -6.72
CA ALA A 27 -1.07 8.85 -7.30
C ALA A 27 -0.46 8.32 -8.61
N PRO A 28 -0.30 9.19 -9.63
CA PRO A 28 0.38 8.80 -10.86
C PRO A 28 1.82 8.37 -10.58
N MET A 29 2.34 7.49 -11.42
CA MET A 29 3.72 7.03 -11.29
C MET A 29 4.30 6.83 -12.69
N ASP A 30 5.33 7.61 -13.02
CA ASP A 30 6.12 7.41 -14.22
C ASP A 30 7.39 6.61 -13.86
N GLU A 31 8.24 6.33 -14.84
CA GLU A 31 9.46 5.57 -14.62
C GLU A 31 10.38 6.25 -13.59
N ALA A 32 10.53 7.57 -13.66
CA ALA A 32 11.37 8.31 -12.73
C ALA A 32 10.85 8.18 -11.29
N ARG A 33 9.52 8.29 -11.12
CA ARG A 33 8.90 8.15 -9.80
C ARG A 33 9.03 6.72 -9.28
N LEU A 34 8.88 5.73 -10.15
CA LEU A 34 9.05 4.33 -9.77
C LEU A 34 10.46 4.09 -9.22
N LEU A 35 11.48 4.60 -9.93
CA LEU A 35 12.89 4.44 -9.50
C LEU A 35 13.14 5.15 -8.17
N GLU A 36 12.56 6.35 -7.98
CA GLU A 36 12.68 7.08 -6.72
C GLU A 36 12.03 6.31 -5.57
N LEU A 37 10.80 5.82 -5.77
CA LEU A 37 10.10 5.06 -4.73
C LEU A 37 10.81 3.76 -4.41
N ASP A 38 11.33 3.06 -5.43
CA ASP A 38 12.09 1.84 -5.20
C ASP A 38 13.34 2.10 -4.35
N ARG A 39 13.99 3.26 -4.56
CA ARG A 39 15.19 3.62 -3.80
C ARG A 39 14.91 3.86 -2.32
N ILE A 40 13.75 4.45 -1.98
CA ILE A 40 13.45 4.84 -0.60
C ILE A 40 12.47 3.92 0.12
N ALA A 41 11.77 3.04 -0.60
CA ALA A 41 10.81 2.12 -0.01
C ALA A 41 11.51 1.06 0.85
N ASP A 42 10.80 0.60 1.87
CA ASP A 42 11.23 -0.59 2.60
C ASP A 42 11.01 -1.84 1.76
N ARG A 43 9.85 -1.87 1.07
CA ARG A 43 9.49 -2.97 0.18
C ARG A 43 8.84 -2.40 -1.08
N PHE A 44 9.36 -2.77 -2.22
CA PHE A 44 8.70 -2.57 -3.51
C PHE A 44 8.72 -3.92 -4.19
N ASP A 45 7.63 -4.66 -3.98
CA ASP A 45 7.55 -6.06 -4.40
C ASP A 45 6.48 -6.29 -5.44
N VAL A 46 6.75 -7.27 -6.29
CA VAL A 46 5.77 -7.84 -7.21
C VAL A 46 5.10 -9.02 -6.52
N ILE A 47 3.79 -9.12 -6.68
CA ILE A 47 3.03 -10.28 -6.24
C ILE A 47 3.14 -11.32 -7.34
N ASP A 48 3.88 -12.38 -7.07
CA ASP A 48 4.13 -13.45 -8.02
C ASP A 48 3.14 -14.58 -7.76
N VAL A 49 2.34 -14.92 -8.76
CA VAL A 49 1.35 -15.99 -8.67
C VAL A 49 1.76 -17.10 -9.62
N ASP A 50 2.58 -18.03 -9.12
CA ASP A 50 3.09 -19.17 -9.89
C ASP A 50 3.78 -18.73 -11.19
N GLY A 51 4.62 -17.68 -11.09
CA GLY A 51 5.37 -17.12 -12.22
C GLY A 51 4.66 -16.02 -12.97
N GLU A 52 3.39 -15.74 -12.68
CA GLU A 52 2.64 -14.65 -13.32
C GLU A 52 2.62 -13.40 -12.46
N PHE A 53 2.58 -12.24 -13.11
CA PHE A 53 2.46 -10.95 -12.44
C PHE A 53 1.04 -10.79 -11.91
N GLY A 54 0.89 -10.76 -10.58
CA GLY A 54 -0.40 -10.63 -9.91
C GLY A 54 -0.68 -9.23 -9.36
N GLY A 55 0.30 -8.34 -9.41
CA GLY A 55 0.19 -7.00 -8.86
C GLY A 55 1.48 -6.56 -8.18
N PHE A 56 1.39 -5.48 -7.39
CA PHE A 56 2.56 -4.98 -6.68
C PHE A 56 2.17 -4.30 -5.37
N VAL A 57 3.16 -4.13 -4.49
CA VAL A 57 2.97 -3.50 -3.19
C VAL A 57 4.19 -2.65 -2.84
N ILE A 58 3.93 -1.47 -2.25
CA ILE A 58 4.98 -0.54 -1.82
C ILE A 58 4.75 -0.18 -0.36
N THR A 59 5.79 -0.33 0.47
CA THR A 59 5.74 0.01 1.89
C THR A 59 6.92 0.89 2.28
N PHE A 60 6.75 1.63 3.37
CA PHE A 60 7.79 2.51 3.91
C PHE A 60 7.95 2.28 5.40
N ALA A 61 9.20 2.15 5.83
CA ALA A 61 9.55 2.06 7.24
C ALA A 61 9.65 3.47 7.86
N PRO A 62 9.65 3.59 9.19
CA PRO A 62 9.87 4.90 9.83
C PRO A 62 11.22 5.49 9.44
N GLY A 63 11.27 6.82 9.34
CA GLY A 63 12.50 7.53 9.02
C GLY A 63 12.77 7.67 7.52
N SER A 64 11.83 7.27 6.66
CA SER A 64 11.95 7.44 5.22
C SER A 64 11.81 8.92 4.82
N SER A 65 12.47 9.30 3.73
CA SER A 65 12.34 10.62 3.11
C SER A 65 11.12 10.74 2.20
N TYR A 66 10.17 9.81 2.30
CA TYR A 66 8.97 9.82 1.47
C TYR A 66 8.19 11.13 1.66
N ASP A 67 7.78 11.74 0.54
CA ASP A 67 7.15 13.06 0.51
C ASP A 67 5.63 13.06 0.67
N SER A 68 5.02 11.92 0.98
CA SER A 68 3.58 11.78 1.16
C SER A 68 3.09 12.49 2.42
N GLU A 69 2.02 13.29 2.29
CA GLU A 69 1.37 13.92 3.43
C GLU A 69 0.78 12.89 4.38
N ASN A 70 0.22 11.80 3.85
CA ASN A 70 -0.34 10.72 4.66
C ASN A 70 0.74 10.03 5.47
N TYR A 71 1.88 9.73 4.84
CA TYR A 71 3.02 9.13 5.53
C TYR A 71 3.50 10.05 6.66
N ARG A 72 3.66 11.34 6.37
CA ARG A 72 4.12 12.31 7.37
C ARG A 72 3.15 12.44 8.54
N TRP A 73 1.85 12.36 8.27
CA TRP A 73 0.83 12.39 9.32
C TRP A 73 1.05 11.27 10.34
N PHE A 74 1.32 10.05 9.88
CA PHE A 74 1.61 8.93 10.75
C PHE A 74 2.96 9.07 11.46
N ALA A 75 3.96 9.60 10.78
CA ALA A 75 5.28 9.83 11.37
C ALA A 75 5.21 10.84 12.53
N GLU A 76 4.42 11.89 12.37
CA GLU A 76 4.20 12.88 13.44
C GLU A 76 3.43 12.27 14.60
N ARG A 77 2.48 11.39 14.34
CA ARG A 77 1.65 10.77 15.37
C ARG A 77 2.39 9.67 16.15
N HIS A 78 3.17 8.86 15.46
CA HIS A 78 3.75 7.64 16.03
C HIS A 78 5.27 7.60 16.06
N ASP A 79 5.95 8.59 15.50
CA ASP A 79 7.41 8.65 15.39
C ASP A 79 7.94 7.42 14.64
N ARG A 80 8.52 6.45 15.34
CA ARG A 80 9.07 5.24 14.72
C ARG A 80 8.19 3.99 14.96
N ASN A 81 7.03 4.16 15.53
CA ASN A 81 6.16 3.05 15.94
C ASN A 81 5.03 2.79 14.93
N PHE A 82 5.38 2.70 13.66
CA PHE A 82 4.44 2.36 12.59
C PHE A 82 5.18 1.80 11.38
N TYR A 83 4.48 0.98 10.61
CA TYR A 83 4.91 0.54 9.28
C TYR A 83 3.84 1.00 8.31
N TYR A 84 4.23 1.59 7.19
CA TYR A 84 3.28 2.25 6.31
C TYR A 84 3.10 1.51 4.99
N LEU A 85 1.87 1.16 4.67
CA LEU A 85 1.49 0.61 3.38
C LEU A 85 1.01 1.75 2.49
N ASP A 86 1.82 2.09 1.48
CA ASP A 86 1.49 3.19 0.56
C ASP A 86 0.46 2.77 -0.49
N ARG A 87 0.72 1.66 -1.15
CA ARG A 87 -0.21 1.14 -2.15
C ARG A 87 -0.03 -0.36 -2.36
N ILE A 88 -1.16 -1.00 -2.61
CA ILE A 88 -1.23 -2.38 -3.06
C ILE A 88 -2.19 -2.39 -4.24
N VAL A 89 -1.77 -2.94 -5.37
CA VAL A 89 -2.57 -2.97 -6.58
C VAL A 89 -2.58 -4.40 -7.10
N LEU A 90 -3.78 -4.95 -7.26
CA LEU A 90 -3.95 -6.32 -7.75
C LEU A 90 -4.36 -6.29 -9.23
N ASP A 91 -3.74 -7.14 -10.04
CA ASP A 91 -4.14 -7.34 -11.42
C ASP A 91 -5.54 -7.97 -11.44
N SER A 92 -6.42 -7.48 -12.31
CA SER A 92 -7.81 -7.94 -12.37
C SER A 92 -7.95 -9.45 -12.64
N LYS A 93 -6.98 -10.05 -13.31
CA LYS A 93 -6.97 -11.51 -13.58
C LYS A 93 -6.90 -12.34 -12.30
N HIS A 94 -6.34 -11.75 -11.25
CA HIS A 94 -6.06 -12.46 -10.00
C HIS A 94 -6.94 -12.00 -8.84
N ARG A 95 -7.92 -11.13 -9.09
CA ARG A 95 -8.85 -10.70 -8.06
C ARG A 95 -9.68 -11.88 -7.56
N ARG A 96 -10.12 -11.81 -6.31
CA ARG A 96 -10.95 -12.82 -5.63
C ARG A 96 -10.25 -14.16 -5.43
N ARG A 97 -8.91 -14.18 -5.43
CA ARG A 97 -8.10 -15.36 -5.14
C ARG A 97 -7.43 -15.29 -3.78
N GLY A 98 -7.89 -14.38 -2.92
CA GLY A 98 -7.32 -14.23 -1.60
C GLY A 98 -5.96 -13.54 -1.58
N LEU A 99 -5.54 -12.90 -2.67
CA LEU A 99 -4.24 -12.23 -2.74
C LEU A 99 -4.13 -11.05 -1.78
N GLY A 100 -5.21 -10.27 -1.64
CA GLY A 100 -5.22 -9.16 -0.69
C GLY A 100 -4.94 -9.65 0.72
N SER A 101 -5.64 -10.68 1.16
CA SER A 101 -5.42 -11.26 2.49
C SER A 101 -4.02 -11.82 2.65
N PHE A 102 -3.51 -12.50 1.63
CA PHE A 102 -2.13 -13.02 1.64
C PHE A 102 -1.12 -11.89 1.87
N VAL A 103 -1.23 -10.81 1.09
CA VAL A 103 -0.30 -9.67 1.20
C VAL A 103 -0.42 -9.01 2.57
N TYR A 104 -1.65 -8.78 3.05
CA TYR A 104 -1.85 -8.16 4.37
C TYR A 104 -1.30 -9.01 5.49
N ASP A 105 -1.44 -10.34 5.41
CA ASP A 105 -0.84 -11.23 6.43
C ASP A 105 0.68 -11.06 6.47
N GLU A 106 1.32 -10.98 5.30
CA GLU A 106 2.77 -10.77 5.21
C GLU A 106 3.18 -9.41 5.77
N LEU A 107 2.45 -8.35 5.40
CA LEU A 107 2.76 -7.00 5.87
C LEU A 107 2.50 -6.84 7.37
N GLU A 108 1.44 -7.43 7.88
CA GLU A 108 1.13 -7.38 9.31
C GLU A 108 2.19 -8.13 10.11
N HIS A 109 2.72 -9.22 9.56
CA HIS A 109 3.83 -9.92 10.19
C HIS A 109 5.06 -9.02 10.33
N VAL A 110 5.44 -8.32 9.27
CA VAL A 110 6.56 -7.37 9.30
C VAL A 110 6.26 -6.20 10.26
N ALA A 111 5.04 -5.68 10.20
CA ALA A 111 4.64 -4.51 10.97
C ALA A 111 4.62 -4.74 12.48
N ARG A 112 4.60 -5.98 12.93
CA ARG A 112 4.66 -6.32 14.37
C ARG A 112 5.86 -5.70 15.06
N ARG A 113 7.01 -5.66 14.40
CA ARG A 113 8.21 -5.05 14.98
C ARG A 113 8.09 -3.55 15.17
N TYR A 114 7.14 -2.93 14.49
CA TYR A 114 6.89 -1.48 14.55
C TYR A 114 5.63 -1.14 15.34
N GLY A 115 4.89 -2.14 15.81
CA GLY A 115 3.72 -1.96 16.66
C GLY A 115 2.40 -1.75 15.95
N ARG A 116 2.40 -1.41 14.66
CA ARG A 116 1.16 -1.21 13.88
C ARG A 116 1.43 -1.13 12.39
N LEU A 117 0.39 -1.45 11.62
CA LEU A 117 0.36 -1.18 10.19
C LEU A 117 -0.57 0.01 9.96
N ALA A 118 -0.07 1.01 9.23
CA ALA A 118 -0.79 2.25 8.93
C ALA A 118 -1.00 2.38 7.42
N LEU A 119 -2.13 2.95 7.02
CA LEU A 119 -2.49 3.13 5.61
C LEU A 119 -3.62 4.15 5.48
N GLU A 120 -4.04 4.42 4.24
CA GLU A 120 -5.23 5.22 3.98
C GLU A 120 -6.15 4.52 2.99
N VAL A 121 -7.45 4.84 3.08
CA VAL A 121 -8.47 4.36 2.16
C VAL A 121 -9.29 5.56 1.69
N ASN A 122 -9.56 5.63 0.39
CA ASN A 122 -10.30 6.75 -0.19
C ASN A 122 -11.75 6.83 0.32
N LEU A 123 -12.13 8.01 0.78
CA LEU A 123 -13.51 8.36 1.11
C LEU A 123 -14.16 9.16 -0.02
N VAL A 124 -13.37 9.99 -0.73
CA VAL A 124 -13.82 10.73 -1.91
C VAL A 124 -12.73 10.65 -2.96
N PRO A 125 -12.96 10.01 -4.10
CA PRO A 125 -14.10 9.13 -4.39
C PRO A 125 -14.11 7.90 -3.48
N ARG A 126 -15.31 7.46 -3.06
CA ARG A 126 -15.43 6.44 -2.03
C ARG A 126 -15.09 5.04 -2.54
N ASN A 127 -14.25 4.34 -1.82
CA ASN A 127 -13.87 2.96 -2.11
C ASN A 127 -14.51 2.02 -1.09
N ASP A 128 -15.79 1.66 -1.32
CA ASP A 128 -16.56 0.85 -0.37
C ASP A 128 -15.98 -0.55 -0.17
N ILE A 129 -15.47 -1.16 -1.24
CA ILE A 129 -14.89 -2.50 -1.17
C ILE A 129 -13.68 -2.50 -0.25
N SER A 130 -12.80 -1.51 -0.41
CA SER A 130 -11.60 -1.38 0.42
C SER A 130 -11.94 -1.02 1.86
N LEU A 131 -12.92 -0.13 2.08
CA LEU A 131 -13.37 0.22 3.42
C LEU A 131 -13.88 -1.01 4.17
N ALA A 132 -14.71 -1.83 3.51
CA ALA A 132 -15.24 -3.06 4.10
C ALA A 132 -14.14 -4.09 4.38
N PHE A 133 -13.19 -4.24 3.45
CA PHE A 133 -12.05 -5.15 3.62
C PHE A 133 -11.24 -4.80 4.86
N HIS A 134 -10.91 -3.51 5.02
CA HIS A 134 -10.11 -3.06 6.17
C HIS A 134 -10.88 -3.16 7.47
N ASP A 135 -12.18 -2.86 7.45
CA ASP A 135 -13.03 -3.01 8.63
C ASP A 135 -13.04 -4.47 9.12
N ARG A 136 -13.21 -5.41 8.19
CA ARG A 136 -13.20 -6.85 8.55
C ARG A 136 -11.85 -7.30 9.10
N ARG A 137 -10.74 -6.68 8.68
CA ARG A 137 -9.40 -7.03 9.18
C ARG A 137 -9.03 -6.31 10.48
N GLY A 138 -9.91 -5.46 11.01
CA GLY A 138 -9.69 -4.80 12.30
C GLY A 138 -8.97 -3.46 12.23
N TYR A 139 -8.90 -2.83 11.04
CA TYR A 139 -8.35 -1.48 10.90
C TYR A 139 -9.35 -0.45 11.39
N VAL A 140 -8.84 0.56 12.10
CA VAL A 140 -9.70 1.63 12.65
C VAL A 140 -9.26 2.98 12.09
N GLU A 141 -10.23 3.87 11.87
CA GLU A 141 -9.93 5.23 11.43
C GLU A 141 -9.34 6.03 12.60
N VAL A 142 -8.23 6.70 12.36
CA VAL A 142 -7.58 7.55 13.36
C VAL A 142 -7.48 9.01 12.92
N GLY A 143 -7.86 9.32 11.69
CA GLY A 143 -7.87 10.67 11.17
C GLY A 143 -8.33 10.71 9.73
N ARG A 144 -8.38 11.92 9.17
CA ARG A 144 -8.73 12.15 7.77
C ARG A 144 -7.85 13.23 7.20
N LEU A 145 -7.49 13.11 5.94
CA LEU A 145 -6.75 14.14 5.21
C LEU A 145 -7.36 14.35 3.84
N GLY A 146 -7.25 15.57 3.33
CA GLY A 146 -7.70 15.90 2.00
C GLY A 146 -8.74 17.00 2.01
N ASP A 147 -9.46 17.12 0.91
CA ASP A 147 -10.48 18.15 0.68
C ASP A 147 -11.76 17.50 0.12
N GLU A 148 -12.67 18.33 -0.39
CA GLU A 148 -13.95 17.85 -0.92
C GLU A 148 -13.80 16.97 -2.16
N ALA A 149 -12.71 17.12 -2.93
CA ALA A 149 -12.47 16.36 -4.15
C ALA A 149 -11.70 15.08 -3.89
N HIS A 150 -10.77 15.11 -2.92
CA HIS A 150 -9.95 13.97 -2.57
C HIS A 150 -9.80 13.90 -1.06
N LEU A 151 -10.50 12.96 -0.44
CA LEU A 151 -10.46 12.76 1.00
C LEU A 151 -10.12 11.32 1.31
N VAL A 152 -9.21 11.10 2.26
CA VAL A 152 -8.83 9.75 2.70
C VAL A 152 -9.14 9.57 4.18
N SER A 153 -9.49 8.33 4.53
CA SER A 153 -9.55 7.87 5.91
C SER A 153 -8.19 7.30 6.26
N LEU A 154 -7.57 7.86 7.28
CA LEU A 154 -6.29 7.34 7.80
C LEU A 154 -6.59 6.25 8.80
N LYS A 155 -6.07 5.07 8.55
CA LYS A 155 -6.41 3.87 9.31
C LYS A 155 -5.17 3.17 9.83
N GLU A 156 -5.33 2.49 10.96
CA GLU A 156 -4.25 1.68 11.51
C GLU A 156 -4.79 0.45 12.22
N LYS A 157 -3.93 -0.55 12.33
CA LYS A 157 -4.18 -1.76 13.11
C LYS A 157 -2.99 -1.97 14.04
N LYS A 158 -3.24 -2.00 15.33
CA LYS A 158 -2.19 -2.30 16.32
C LYS A 158 -1.85 -3.77 16.27
N LEU A 159 -0.56 -4.08 16.36
CA LEU A 159 -0.04 -5.43 16.25
C LEU A 159 0.94 -5.68 17.40
N SER A 160 0.90 -6.87 17.95
CA SER A 160 1.76 -7.27 19.06
C SER A 160 2.63 -8.45 18.68
#